data_d59ad8134ccbdafd575723aab4bd114a
#
_entry.id   d59ad8134ccbdafd575723aab4bd114a
#
_cell.length_a   1.000
_cell.length_b   1.000
_cell.length_c   1.000
_cell.angle_alpha   90.00
_cell.angle_beta   90.00
_cell.angle_gamma   90.00
#
_symmetry.space_group_name_H-M   'P 1'
#
loop_
_entity.id
_entity.type
_entity.pdbx_description
1 polymer ?
#
loop_
_entity_poly.entity_id
_entity_poly.type
_entity_poly.pdbx_seq_one_letter_code
_entity_poly.pdbx_strand_id
1 'polypeptide(L)'
;MNHLMIDIETLSTQPNAVICAIGAVFFEPSTGKTGPSFYQTIDPRTSQNRGAHISADTVMWWLRQDKEPISELVGAKSHEIEVMLDFAKFIEGAFPETKKKNLKVWCKGGSFDFPILKSAFERSSLEGV
;
A
#
# COMPACT_ATOMS: atom_id res chain seq x y z
N MET A 1 8.09 -13.09 13.62
CA MET A 1 6.74 -12.94 13.05
C MET A 1 6.78 -13.09 11.54
N ASN A 2 5.92 -13.94 11.01
CA ASN A 2 5.85 -14.17 9.56
C ASN A 2 4.47 -13.84 8.97
N HIS A 3 3.64 -13.15 9.73
CA HIS A 3 2.34 -12.66 9.25
C HIS A 3 2.38 -11.15 9.10
N LEU A 4 1.97 -10.67 7.93
CA LEU A 4 1.94 -9.25 7.61
C LEU A 4 0.53 -8.85 7.18
N MET A 5 -0.08 -7.90 7.90
CA MET A 5 -1.36 -7.30 7.51
C MET A 5 -1.07 -6.04 6.71
N ILE A 6 -1.67 -5.94 5.53
CA ILE A 6 -1.54 -4.76 4.66
C ILE A 6 -2.91 -4.15 4.44
N ASP A 7 -2.97 -2.82 4.51
CA ASP A 7 -4.16 -2.05 4.16
C ASP A 7 -3.72 -0.88 3.27
N ILE A 8 -4.45 -0.66 2.19
CA ILE A 8 -4.16 0.43 1.25
C ILE A 8 -5.37 1.34 1.08
N GLU A 9 -5.09 2.62 0.83
CA GLU A 9 -6.10 3.61 0.45
C GLU A 9 -5.86 3.99 -1.00
N THR A 10 -6.92 4.00 -1.80
CA THR A 10 -6.81 4.17 -3.25
C THR A 10 -7.77 5.22 -3.79
N LEU A 11 -7.50 5.71 -5.00
CA LEU A 11 -8.39 6.62 -5.73
C LEU A 11 -9.14 5.91 -6.87
N SER A 12 -9.13 4.59 -6.89
CA SER A 12 -9.85 3.78 -7.89
C SER A 12 -10.06 2.38 -7.35
N THR A 13 -10.96 1.63 -7.98
CA THR A 13 -11.16 0.21 -7.69
C THR A 13 -10.60 -0.69 -8.79
N GLN A 14 -9.99 -0.11 -9.82
CA GLN A 14 -9.35 -0.87 -10.89
C GLN A 14 -8.02 -1.47 -10.43
N PRO A 15 -7.56 -2.56 -11.06
CA PRO A 15 -6.28 -3.20 -10.68
C PRO A 15 -5.06 -2.27 -10.78
N ASN A 16 -5.10 -1.25 -11.64
CA ASN A 16 -4.03 -0.27 -11.79
C ASN A 16 -4.31 1.03 -11.02
N ALA A 17 -5.10 0.96 -9.95
CA ALA A 17 -5.50 2.12 -9.17
C ALA A 17 -4.31 2.89 -8.60
N VAL A 18 -4.47 4.21 -8.49
CA VAL A 18 -3.58 5.04 -7.70
C VAL A 18 -3.71 4.65 -6.24
N ILE A 19 -2.58 4.39 -5.58
CA ILE A 19 -2.53 4.17 -4.13
C ILE A 19 -2.18 5.49 -3.46
N CYS A 20 -2.96 5.88 -2.46
CA CYS A 20 -2.74 7.12 -1.69
C CYS A 20 -1.98 6.88 -0.39
N ALA A 21 -2.14 5.70 0.19
CA ALA A 21 -1.48 5.34 1.44
C ALA A 21 -1.32 3.83 1.53
N ILE A 22 -0.22 3.41 2.16
CA ILE A 22 0.04 2.00 2.47
C ILE A 22 0.29 1.91 3.97
N GLY A 23 -0.49 1.08 4.64
CA GLY A 23 -0.27 0.69 6.03
C GLY A 23 0.04 -0.79 6.09
N ALA A 24 0.96 -1.17 6.97
CA ALA A 24 1.29 -2.57 7.17
C ALA A 24 1.81 -2.80 8.59
N VAL A 25 1.54 -3.98 9.12
CA VAL A 25 2.02 -4.36 10.45
C VAL A 25 2.27 -5.85 10.49
N PHE A 26 3.42 -6.24 11.01
CA PHE A 26 3.68 -7.65 11.34
C PHE A 26 2.95 -7.99 12.63
N PHE A 27 2.40 -9.19 12.69
CA PHE A 27 1.62 -9.62 13.85
C PHE A 27 1.69 -11.13 14.06
N GLU A 28 1.31 -11.55 15.26
CA GLU A 28 1.16 -12.96 15.60
C GLU A 28 -0.31 -13.28 15.83
N PRO A 29 -0.97 -14.04 14.93
CA PRO A 29 -2.40 -14.32 15.04
C PRO A 29 -2.81 -15.02 16.33
N SER A 30 -1.94 -15.88 16.87
CA SER A 30 -2.26 -16.67 18.06
C SER A 30 -2.33 -15.85 19.34
N THR A 31 -1.64 -14.71 19.39
CA THR A 31 -1.58 -13.86 20.59
C THR A 31 -2.11 -12.45 20.36
N GLY A 32 -2.25 -12.02 19.10
CA GLY A 32 -2.61 -10.66 18.77
C GLY A 32 -1.48 -9.65 18.95
N LYS A 33 -0.28 -10.10 19.29
CA LYS A 33 0.87 -9.21 19.42
C LYS A 33 1.25 -8.62 18.07
N THR A 34 1.67 -7.35 18.07
CA THR A 34 2.13 -6.66 16.87
C THR A 34 3.64 -6.41 16.94
N GLY A 35 4.26 -6.34 15.77
CA GLY A 35 5.69 -6.08 15.62
C GLY A 35 5.93 -4.81 14.80
N PRO A 36 6.97 -4.79 13.96
CA PRO A 36 7.27 -3.62 13.13
C PRO A 36 6.09 -3.20 12.28
N SER A 37 5.93 -1.89 12.11
CA SER A 37 4.84 -1.32 11.32
C SER A 37 5.36 -0.32 10.31
N PHE A 38 4.56 -0.08 9.26
CA PHE A 38 4.87 0.84 8.18
C PHE A 38 3.61 1.66 7.88
N TYR A 39 3.78 2.94 7.62
CA TYR A 39 2.72 3.78 7.10
C TYR A 39 3.31 4.94 6.31
N GLN A 40 2.94 5.05 5.04
CA GLN A 40 3.34 6.19 4.21
C GLN A 40 2.23 6.54 3.25
N THR A 41 2.10 7.85 2.99
CA THR A 41 1.21 8.39 1.97
C THR A 41 1.98 8.64 0.68
N ILE A 42 1.26 8.63 -0.45
CA ILE A 42 1.83 8.82 -1.78
C ILE A 42 1.15 10.00 -2.44
N ASP A 43 1.92 10.91 -3.06
CA ASP A 43 1.36 11.95 -3.90
C ASP A 43 0.72 11.29 -5.13
N PRO A 44 -0.61 11.36 -5.28
CA PRO A 44 -1.31 10.62 -6.34
C PRO A 44 -0.92 11.08 -7.75
N ARG A 45 -0.43 12.32 -7.91
CA ARG A 45 0.02 12.82 -9.20
C ARG A 45 1.20 12.03 -9.73
N THR A 46 2.07 11.57 -8.87
CA THR A 46 3.24 10.77 -9.26
C THR A 46 2.84 9.43 -9.86
N SER A 47 1.77 8.82 -9.34
CA SER A 47 1.23 7.56 -9.86
C SER A 47 0.44 7.78 -11.15
N GLN A 48 -0.42 8.80 -11.18
CA GLN A 48 -1.23 9.11 -12.36
C GLN A 48 -0.36 9.43 -13.58
N ASN A 49 0.71 10.19 -13.38
CA ASN A 49 1.65 10.54 -14.45
C ASN A 49 2.32 9.31 -15.07
N ARG A 50 2.29 8.19 -14.39
CA ARG A 50 2.87 6.92 -14.84
C ARG A 50 1.82 5.89 -15.24
N GLY A 51 0.58 6.34 -15.46
CA GLY A 51 -0.48 5.51 -16.00
C GLY A 51 -1.43 4.89 -15.00
N ALA A 52 -1.30 5.19 -13.71
CA ALA A 52 -2.24 4.69 -12.71
C ALA A 52 -3.61 5.37 -12.84
N HIS A 53 -4.65 4.64 -12.48
CA HIS A 53 -6.05 5.05 -12.69
C HIS A 53 -6.62 5.78 -11.48
N ILE A 54 -7.35 6.87 -11.77
CA ILE A 54 -8.16 7.59 -10.78
C ILE A 54 -9.62 7.51 -11.26
N SER A 55 -10.51 7.07 -10.37
CA SER A 55 -11.95 6.98 -10.64
C SER A 55 -12.65 8.19 -10.04
N ALA A 56 -13.47 8.86 -10.86
CA ALA A 56 -14.29 9.97 -10.36
C ALA A 56 -15.22 9.53 -9.23
N ASP A 57 -15.80 8.35 -9.34
CA ASP A 57 -16.70 7.81 -8.29
C ASP A 57 -15.96 7.66 -6.95
N THR A 58 -14.73 7.16 -6.98
CA THR A 58 -13.92 7.00 -5.78
C THR A 58 -13.54 8.34 -5.19
N VAL A 59 -13.18 9.32 -6.03
CA VAL A 59 -12.88 10.69 -5.60
C VAL A 59 -14.09 11.31 -4.91
N MET A 60 -15.28 11.15 -5.50
CA MET A 60 -16.52 11.68 -4.92
C MET A 60 -16.82 11.01 -3.58
N TRP A 61 -16.52 9.71 -3.44
CA TRP A 61 -16.64 9.03 -2.16
C TRP A 61 -15.72 9.65 -1.10
N TRP A 62 -14.45 9.92 -1.45
CA TRP A 62 -13.50 10.57 -0.55
C TRP A 62 -13.97 11.94 -0.09
N LEU A 63 -14.56 12.72 -1.00
CA LEU A 63 -15.05 14.07 -0.67
C LEU A 63 -16.21 14.07 0.34
N ARG A 64 -16.85 12.94 0.54
CA ARG A 64 -17.90 12.78 1.56
C ARG A 64 -17.35 12.33 2.92
N GLN A 65 -16.06 12.04 3.00
CA GLN A 65 -15.44 11.58 4.24
C GLN A 65 -15.06 12.76 5.13
N ASP A 66 -14.61 12.46 6.36
CA ASP A 66 -14.15 13.48 7.29
C ASP A 66 -12.94 14.23 6.74
N LYS A 67 -12.73 15.45 7.23
CA LYS A 67 -11.65 16.33 6.75
C LYS A 67 -10.25 15.78 7.05
N GLU A 68 -10.09 15.08 8.15
CA GLU A 68 -8.78 14.60 8.60
C GLU A 68 -8.12 13.65 7.60
N PRO A 69 -8.78 12.54 7.16
CA PRO A 69 -8.22 11.68 6.12
C PRO A 69 -7.95 12.41 4.81
N ILE A 70 -8.84 13.33 4.42
CA ILE A 70 -8.69 14.11 3.19
C ILE A 70 -7.44 15.00 3.28
N SER A 71 -7.25 15.71 4.40
CA SER A 71 -6.10 16.57 4.62
C SER A 71 -4.79 15.79 4.53
N GLU A 72 -4.75 14.59 5.06
CA GLU A 72 -3.59 13.73 5.01
C GLU A 72 -3.23 13.36 3.57
N LEU A 73 -4.22 13.00 2.77
CA LEU A 73 -4.01 12.65 1.37
C LEU A 73 -3.59 13.86 0.54
N VAL A 74 -4.22 15.02 0.77
CA VAL A 74 -3.89 16.27 0.06
C VAL A 74 -2.47 16.73 0.38
N GLY A 75 -2.02 16.50 1.61
CA GLY A 75 -0.68 16.87 2.06
C GLY A 75 0.43 15.91 1.64
N ALA A 76 0.09 14.79 1.01
CA ALA A 76 1.08 13.79 0.61
C ALA A 76 2.01 14.34 -0.48
N LYS A 77 3.33 14.17 -0.30
CA LYS A 77 4.35 14.70 -1.22
C LYS A 77 5.35 13.66 -1.69
N SER A 78 5.30 12.45 -1.15
CA SER A 78 6.26 11.42 -1.50
C SER A 78 5.94 10.80 -2.86
N HIS A 79 6.97 10.55 -3.64
CA HIS A 79 6.83 9.92 -4.96
C HIS A 79 6.53 8.43 -4.80
N GLU A 80 5.67 7.90 -5.69
CA GLU A 80 5.29 6.48 -5.68
C GLU A 80 6.50 5.55 -5.62
N ILE A 81 7.51 5.77 -6.46
CA ILE A 81 8.70 4.92 -6.51
C ILE A 81 9.40 4.88 -5.15
N GLU A 82 9.56 6.03 -4.51
CA GLU A 82 10.19 6.13 -3.20
C GLU A 82 9.43 5.33 -2.14
N VAL A 83 8.11 5.48 -2.10
CA VAL A 83 7.28 4.77 -1.12
C VAL A 83 7.28 3.26 -1.37
N MET A 84 7.17 2.83 -2.63
CA MET A 84 7.21 1.41 -2.96
C MET A 84 8.57 0.80 -2.61
N LEU A 85 9.67 1.52 -2.85
CA LEU A 85 11.00 1.07 -2.46
C LEU A 85 11.12 0.96 -0.94
N ASP A 86 10.65 1.97 -0.21
CA ASP A 86 10.65 1.96 1.25
C ASP A 86 9.82 0.80 1.81
N PHE A 87 8.68 0.52 1.19
CA PHE A 87 7.84 -0.61 1.58
C PHE A 87 8.54 -1.95 1.37
N ALA A 88 9.21 -2.13 0.23
CA ALA A 88 9.99 -3.33 -0.03
C ALA A 88 11.12 -3.51 0.99
N LYS A 89 11.82 -2.43 1.31
CA LYS A 89 12.88 -2.45 2.34
C LYS A 89 12.34 -2.77 3.73
N PHE A 90 11.16 -2.26 4.05
CA PHE A 90 10.49 -2.57 5.31
C PHE A 90 10.23 -4.07 5.44
N ILE A 91 9.70 -4.68 4.39
CA ILE A 91 9.40 -6.13 4.41
C ILE A 91 10.71 -6.93 4.54
N GLU A 92 11.73 -6.59 3.76
CA GLU A 92 13.02 -7.29 3.81
C GLU A 92 13.72 -7.13 5.14
N GLY A 93 13.67 -5.94 5.73
CA GLY A 93 14.29 -5.66 7.02
C GLY A 93 13.63 -6.37 8.19
N ALA A 94 12.30 -6.47 8.16
CA ALA A 94 11.53 -7.11 9.23
C ALA A 94 11.37 -8.62 9.00
N PHE A 95 11.51 -9.06 7.75
CA PHE A 95 11.38 -10.48 7.38
C PHE A 95 12.43 -10.81 6.30
N PRO A 96 13.60 -11.30 6.70
CA PRO A 96 14.72 -11.54 5.79
C PRO A 96 14.35 -12.39 4.58
N GLU A 97 14.96 -12.10 3.44
CA GLU A 97 14.69 -12.76 2.16
C GLU A 97 14.81 -14.30 2.23
N THR A 98 15.72 -14.82 3.04
CA THR A 98 15.88 -16.25 3.24
C THR A 98 14.62 -16.93 3.78
N LYS A 99 13.72 -16.16 4.41
CA LYS A 99 12.46 -16.64 4.95
C LYS A 99 11.25 -16.17 4.14
N LYS A 100 11.47 -15.52 3.01
CA LYS A 100 10.42 -14.87 2.21
C LYS A 100 9.29 -15.82 1.82
N LYS A 101 9.58 -17.06 1.49
CA LYS A 101 8.56 -18.05 1.13
C LYS A 101 7.67 -18.48 2.31
N ASN A 102 8.04 -18.13 3.54
CA ASN A 102 7.22 -18.39 4.73
C ASN A 102 6.38 -17.18 5.14
N LEU A 103 6.53 -16.07 4.44
CA LEU A 103 5.75 -14.86 4.71
C LEU A 103 4.29 -15.08 4.33
N LYS A 104 3.40 -14.80 5.26
CA LYS A 104 1.94 -14.87 5.05
C LYS A 104 1.37 -13.47 5.07
N VAL A 105 0.79 -13.07 3.95
CA VAL A 105 0.26 -11.71 3.77
C VAL A 105 -1.26 -11.74 3.87
N TRP A 106 -1.79 -10.81 4.64
CA TRP A 106 -3.22 -10.68 4.92
C TRP A 106 -3.70 -9.30 4.43
N CYS A 107 -4.84 -9.28 3.76
CA CYS A 107 -5.56 -8.08 3.40
C CYS A 107 -7.03 -8.29 3.65
N LYS A 108 -7.75 -7.21 3.93
CA LYS A 108 -9.21 -7.25 3.96
C LYS A 108 -9.69 -7.32 2.51
N GLY A 109 -10.24 -8.48 2.11
CA GLY A 109 -10.67 -8.67 0.72
C GLY A 109 -9.49 -8.72 -0.26
N GLY A 110 -8.59 -9.69 -0.08
CA GLY A 110 -7.33 -9.82 -0.83
C GLY A 110 -7.44 -9.74 -2.35
N SER A 111 -8.62 -9.98 -2.93
CA SER A 111 -8.85 -9.83 -4.37
C SER A 111 -8.79 -8.38 -4.84
N PHE A 112 -8.87 -7.41 -3.93
CA PHE A 112 -8.76 -5.99 -4.24
C PHE A 112 -7.34 -5.47 -4.08
N ASP A 113 -6.74 -5.69 -2.89
CA ASP A 113 -5.47 -5.06 -2.51
C ASP A 113 -4.27 -5.63 -3.27
N PHE A 114 -4.20 -6.95 -3.43
CA PHE A 114 -3.03 -7.60 -4.05
C PHE A 114 -2.81 -7.22 -5.51
N PRO A 115 -3.82 -7.23 -6.40
CA PRO A 115 -3.61 -6.79 -7.78
C PRO A 115 -3.14 -5.35 -7.88
N ILE A 116 -3.65 -4.47 -7.01
CA ILE A 116 -3.28 -3.05 -7.00
C ILE A 116 -1.83 -2.88 -6.55
N LEU A 117 -1.42 -3.58 -5.49
CA LEU A 117 -0.03 -3.58 -5.03
C LEU A 117 0.91 -4.12 -6.10
N LYS A 118 0.54 -5.22 -6.75
CA LYS A 118 1.33 -5.80 -7.84
C LYS A 118 1.53 -4.80 -8.96
N SER A 119 0.46 -4.12 -9.38
CA SER A 119 0.51 -3.11 -10.42
C SER A 119 1.45 -1.95 -10.03
N ALA A 120 1.39 -1.49 -8.78
CA ALA A 120 2.26 -0.43 -8.30
C ALA A 120 3.74 -0.84 -8.30
N PHE A 121 4.06 -2.07 -7.90
CA PHE A 121 5.42 -2.59 -7.96
C PHE A 121 5.92 -2.69 -9.40
N GLU A 122 5.11 -3.20 -10.31
CA GLU A 122 5.45 -3.29 -11.74
C GLU A 122 5.71 -1.90 -12.32
N ARG A 123 4.83 -0.95 -12.02
CA ARG A 123 4.95 0.44 -12.48
C ARG A 123 6.21 1.11 -11.93
N SER A 124 6.64 0.73 -10.75
CA SER A 124 7.84 1.26 -10.10
C SER A 124 9.10 0.47 -10.47
N SER A 125 9.00 -0.52 -11.35
CA SER A 125 10.10 -1.40 -11.76
C SER A 125 10.72 -2.18 -10.60
N LEU A 126 9.90 -2.55 -9.62
CA LEU A 126 10.31 -3.32 -8.45
C LEU A 126 9.77 -4.76 -8.49
N GLU A 127 9.61 -5.30 -9.70
CA GLU A 127 9.12 -6.66 -9.89
C GLU A 127 10.00 -7.68 -9.18
N GLY A 128 9.37 -8.70 -8.59
CA GLY A 128 10.08 -9.76 -7.90
C GLY A 128 10.48 -9.43 -6.46
N VAL A 129 10.11 -8.24 -5.98
CA VAL A 129 10.38 -7.81 -4.61
C VAL A 129 9.34 -8.35 -3.63
#